data_de68a4587029ed0157f7f03e5ddc60c1
#
_entry.id   de68a4587029ed0157f7f03e5ddc60c1
#
_cell.length_a   1.000
_cell.length_b   1.000
_cell.length_c   1.000
_cell.angle_alpha   90.00
_cell.angle_beta   90.00
_cell.angle_gamma   90.00
#
_symmetry.space_group_name_H-M   'P 1'
#
loop_
_entity.id
_entity.type
_entity.pdbx_description
1 polymer ?
#
loop_
_entity_poly.entity_id
_entity_poly.type
_entity_poly.pdbx_seq_one_letter_code
_entity_poly.pdbx_strand_id
1 'polypeptide(L)'
;MNITPKKYELMLDSFVEFMGVKLYRIRALMKFGNVEQGELGGYIATEKNLTQAFGNAWVSDNARVYGNAQVSGDARVYGDAQVSGDARVYDNARVYGNVWVSDNARVYGNARVSGDARVYGD
;
A
#
# COMPACT_ATOMS: atom_id res chain seq x y z
N MET A 1 -26.00 -11.30 9.90
CA MET A 1 -25.05 -10.29 9.37
C MET A 1 -23.66 -10.91 9.25
N ASN A 2 -23.09 -10.80 8.08
CA ASN A 2 -21.75 -11.35 7.85
C ASN A 2 -20.72 -10.25 8.04
N ILE A 3 -19.78 -10.49 8.94
CA ILE A 3 -18.69 -9.57 9.19
C ILE A 3 -17.44 -10.23 8.65
N THR A 4 -16.86 -9.63 7.61
CA THR A 4 -15.60 -10.09 7.07
C THR A 4 -14.47 -9.56 7.96
N PRO A 5 -13.61 -10.43 8.50
CA PRO A 5 -12.49 -9.96 9.31
C PRO A 5 -11.59 -9.03 8.49
N LYS A 6 -11.16 -7.97 9.12
CA LYS A 6 -10.21 -7.04 8.48
C LYS A 6 -8.79 -7.57 8.65
N LYS A 7 -7.97 -7.37 7.63
CA LYS A 7 -6.55 -7.76 7.69
C LYS A 7 -5.74 -6.76 8.51
N TYR A 8 -6.13 -5.50 8.49
CA TYR A 8 -5.36 -4.44 9.12
C TYR A 8 -6.29 -3.33 9.59
N GLU A 9 -5.74 -2.44 10.40
CA GLU A 9 -6.44 -1.23 10.85
C GLU A 9 -5.56 -0.01 10.62
N LEU A 10 -6.20 1.14 10.46
CA LEU A 10 -5.50 2.42 10.44
C LEU A 10 -5.29 2.87 11.88
N MET A 11 -4.06 3.20 12.23
CA MET A 11 -3.74 3.71 13.57
C MET A 11 -3.96 5.22 13.56
N LEU A 12 -5.10 5.63 14.07
CA LEU A 12 -5.52 7.03 13.97
C LEU A 12 -4.62 7.99 14.76
N ASP A 13 -3.87 7.46 15.72
CA ASP A 13 -2.93 8.25 16.51
C ASP A 13 -1.52 8.29 15.92
N SER A 14 -1.27 7.57 14.84
CA SER A 14 0.05 7.48 14.22
C SER A 14 -0.07 7.86 12.75
N PHE A 15 0.00 9.16 12.50
CA PHE A 15 -0.15 9.64 11.13
C PHE A 15 0.94 10.68 10.83
N VAL A 16 1.18 10.84 9.54
CA VAL A 16 1.98 11.94 9.02
C VAL A 16 1.11 12.76 8.08
N GLU A 17 1.39 14.03 7.96
CA GLU A 17 0.72 14.87 6.99
C GLU A 17 1.64 15.11 5.81
N PHE A 18 1.09 14.92 4.62
CA PHE A 18 1.82 15.09 3.39
C PHE A 18 0.92 15.82 2.41
N MET A 19 1.32 17.02 2.01
CA MET A 19 0.57 17.86 1.07
C MET A 19 -0.90 18.05 1.52
N GLY A 20 -1.09 18.26 2.82
CA GLY A 20 -2.43 18.51 3.39
C GLY A 20 -3.26 17.26 3.62
N VAL A 21 -2.71 16.08 3.36
CA VAL A 21 -3.44 14.82 3.52
C VAL A 21 -2.83 14.05 4.69
N LYS A 22 -3.68 13.50 5.56
CA LYS A 22 -3.22 12.64 6.63
C LYS A 22 -3.03 11.23 6.10
N LEU A 23 -1.86 10.66 6.37
CA LEU A 23 -1.51 9.30 6.01
C LEU A 23 -1.31 8.53 7.30
N TYR A 24 -2.12 7.51 7.50
CA TYR A 24 -2.14 6.75 8.76
C TYR A 24 -1.29 5.50 8.64
N ARG A 25 -0.51 5.23 9.69
CA ARG A 25 0.21 3.97 9.78
C ARG A 25 -0.80 2.84 9.93
N ILE A 26 -0.50 1.70 9.34
CA ILE A 26 -1.37 0.54 9.43
C ILE A 26 -0.75 -0.52 10.34
N ARG A 27 -1.61 -1.37 10.91
CA ARG A 27 -1.19 -2.48 11.75
C ARG A 27 -1.97 -3.71 11.35
N ALA A 28 -1.26 -4.84 11.16
CA ALA A 28 -1.90 -6.08 10.79
C ALA A 28 -2.74 -6.62 11.95
N LEU A 29 -3.96 -7.05 11.63
CA LEU A 29 -4.87 -7.62 12.62
C LEU A 29 -4.81 -9.15 12.62
N MET A 30 -4.17 -9.74 11.63
CA MET A 30 -4.01 -11.18 11.51
C MET A 30 -2.72 -11.48 10.75
N LYS A 31 -2.29 -12.71 10.83
CA LYS A 31 -1.15 -13.16 10.04
C LYS A 31 -1.58 -13.42 8.60
N PHE A 32 -0.81 -12.96 7.63
CA PHE A 32 -1.00 -13.28 6.22
C PHE A 32 0.35 -13.13 5.50
N GLY A 33 0.62 -14.05 4.58
CA GLY A 33 1.91 -14.06 3.90
C GLY A 33 3.06 -14.04 4.90
N ASN A 34 3.96 -13.07 4.76
CA ASN A 34 5.09 -12.89 5.67
C ASN A 34 4.80 -11.84 6.74
N VAL A 35 3.56 -11.38 6.85
CA VAL A 35 3.16 -10.36 7.81
C VAL A 35 2.59 -11.02 9.05
N GLU A 36 3.13 -10.67 10.21
CA GLU A 36 2.68 -11.22 11.47
C GLU A 36 1.58 -10.35 12.07
N GLN A 37 0.71 -10.97 12.89
CA GLN A 37 -0.31 -10.23 13.61
C GLN A 37 0.35 -9.17 14.49
N GLY A 38 -0.15 -7.94 14.44
CA GLY A 38 0.39 -6.83 15.21
C GLY A 38 1.52 -6.08 14.53
N GLU A 39 2.00 -6.57 13.40
CA GLU A 39 3.10 -5.93 12.68
C GLU A 39 2.66 -4.57 12.15
N LEU A 40 3.52 -3.57 12.29
CA LEU A 40 3.25 -2.24 11.75
C LEU A 40 3.62 -2.21 10.28
N GLY A 41 2.76 -1.60 9.48
CA GLY A 41 3.00 -1.41 8.07
C GLY A 41 3.40 0.03 7.75
N GLY A 42 3.21 0.42 6.51
CA GLY A 42 3.46 1.78 6.05
C GLY A 42 2.27 2.70 6.30
N TYR A 43 2.05 3.62 5.36
CA TYR A 43 1.05 4.68 5.54
C TYR A 43 0.07 4.68 4.39
N ILE A 44 -1.22 4.80 4.70
CA ILE A 44 -2.27 4.95 3.69
C ILE A 44 -3.21 6.06 4.12
N ALA A 45 -3.87 6.68 3.15
CA ALA A 45 -4.83 7.74 3.43
C ALA A 45 -6.19 7.18 3.84
N THR A 46 -6.64 6.13 3.15
CA THR A 46 -7.93 5.49 3.41
C THR A 46 -7.81 3.99 3.18
N GLU A 47 -8.81 3.24 3.64
CA GLU A 47 -8.84 1.79 3.42
C GLU A 47 -8.93 1.42 1.95
N LYS A 48 -9.32 2.34 1.08
CA LYS A 48 -9.35 2.07 -0.36
C LYS A 48 -7.96 1.89 -0.94
N ASN A 49 -6.94 2.39 -0.27
CA ASN A 49 -5.57 2.34 -0.77
C ASN A 49 -4.94 0.95 -0.64
N LEU A 50 -5.44 0.12 0.25
CA LEU A 50 -4.93 -1.23 0.46
C LEU A 50 -6.10 -2.16 0.70
N THR A 51 -6.19 -3.22 -0.11
CA THR A 51 -7.33 -4.14 -0.02
C THR A 51 -7.37 -4.86 1.33
N GLN A 52 -8.58 -5.04 1.85
CA GLN A 52 -8.85 -5.91 3.00
C GLN A 52 -9.20 -7.33 2.55
N ALA A 53 -9.35 -7.54 1.24
CA ALA A 53 -9.76 -8.82 0.68
C ALA A 53 -8.65 -9.85 0.77
N PHE A 54 -8.94 -11.06 0.32
CA PHE A 54 -7.96 -12.14 0.28
C PHE A 54 -6.74 -11.72 -0.52
N GLY A 55 -5.62 -12.31 -0.15
CA GLY A 55 -4.34 -12.01 -0.74
C GLY A 55 -3.39 -11.48 0.32
N ASN A 56 -2.16 -11.29 -0.09
CA ASN A 56 -1.09 -10.91 0.84
C ASN A 56 -0.60 -9.48 0.60
N ALA A 57 -1.41 -8.64 -0.04
CA ALA A 57 -1.03 -7.26 -0.32
C ALA A 57 -0.68 -6.52 0.97
N TRP A 58 0.41 -5.79 0.94
CA TRP A 58 0.89 -5.08 2.12
C TRP A 58 1.68 -3.83 1.73
N VAL A 59 1.58 -2.82 2.58
CA VAL A 59 2.36 -1.59 2.48
C VAL A 59 3.19 -1.53 3.76
N SER A 60 4.50 -1.39 3.65
CA SER A 60 5.37 -1.45 4.83
C SER A 60 6.47 -0.40 4.78
N ASP A 61 7.29 -0.38 5.83
CA ASP A 61 8.37 0.57 6.01
C ASP A 61 7.82 1.99 5.99
N ASN A 62 8.39 2.88 5.19
CA ASN A 62 7.94 4.27 5.07
C ASN A 62 7.14 4.50 3.80
N ALA A 63 6.69 3.44 3.14
CA ALA A 63 5.92 3.56 1.91
C ALA A 63 4.60 4.26 2.17
N ARG A 64 4.13 5.01 1.18
CA ARG A 64 2.91 5.81 1.27
C ARG A 64 2.03 5.53 0.07
N VAL A 65 0.75 5.25 0.34
CA VAL A 65 -0.25 5.04 -0.70
C VAL A 65 -1.39 5.98 -0.41
N TYR A 66 -1.72 6.84 -1.35
CA TYR A 66 -2.75 7.87 -1.11
C TYR A 66 -3.48 8.23 -2.40
N GLY A 67 -4.38 9.22 -2.31
CA GLY A 67 -5.24 9.54 -3.43
C GLY A 67 -6.20 8.40 -3.69
N ASN A 68 -6.42 8.06 -4.94
CA ASN A 68 -7.27 6.94 -5.34
C ASN A 68 -6.46 5.69 -5.68
N ALA A 69 -5.19 5.68 -5.32
CA ALA A 69 -4.32 4.55 -5.61
C ALA A 69 -4.77 3.30 -4.85
N GLN A 70 -4.56 2.14 -5.45
CA GLN A 70 -4.97 0.86 -4.88
C GLN A 70 -3.84 -0.15 -4.96
N VAL A 71 -3.63 -0.85 -3.85
CA VAL A 71 -2.69 -1.97 -3.76
C VAL A 71 -3.51 -3.21 -3.42
N SER A 72 -3.40 -4.25 -4.24
CA SER A 72 -4.25 -5.44 -4.08
C SER A 72 -3.52 -6.72 -4.50
N GLY A 73 -4.23 -7.86 -4.40
CA GLY A 73 -3.64 -9.15 -4.73
C GLY A 73 -2.55 -9.52 -3.75
N ASP A 74 -1.39 -9.87 -4.27
CA ASP A 74 -0.20 -10.19 -3.48
C ASP A 74 0.87 -9.11 -3.60
N ALA A 75 0.51 -7.93 -4.06
CA ALA A 75 1.45 -6.84 -4.31
C ALA A 75 2.02 -6.30 -3.00
N ARG A 76 3.25 -5.81 -3.08
CA ARG A 76 3.93 -5.24 -1.93
C ARG A 76 4.54 -3.90 -2.30
N VAL A 77 4.32 -2.92 -1.43
CA VAL A 77 4.88 -1.58 -1.56
C VAL A 77 5.66 -1.31 -0.28
N TYR A 78 6.97 -1.07 -0.40
CA TYR A 78 7.79 -0.90 0.79
C TYR A 78 8.98 0.03 0.54
N GLY A 79 9.84 0.18 1.54
CA GLY A 79 10.90 1.16 1.48
C GLY A 79 10.34 2.56 1.58
N ASP A 80 10.80 3.46 0.74
CA ASP A 80 10.33 4.84 0.69
C ASP A 80 9.42 5.09 -0.52
N ALA A 81 8.82 4.04 -1.07
CA ALA A 81 7.99 4.13 -2.27
C ALA A 81 6.72 4.93 -2.00
N GLN A 82 6.24 5.60 -3.04
CA GLN A 82 4.98 6.34 -2.99
C GLN A 82 4.10 5.95 -4.17
N VAL A 83 2.84 5.65 -3.89
CA VAL A 83 1.86 5.30 -4.91
C VAL A 83 0.67 6.25 -4.72
N SER A 84 0.33 6.99 -5.77
CA SER A 84 -0.68 8.04 -5.66
C SER A 84 -1.49 8.20 -6.94
N GLY A 85 -2.34 9.22 -6.99
CA GLY A 85 -3.22 9.45 -8.12
C GLY A 85 -4.22 8.31 -8.24
N ASP A 86 -4.40 7.80 -9.45
CA ASP A 86 -5.27 6.67 -9.75
C ASP A 86 -4.47 5.39 -10.03
N ALA A 87 -3.22 5.34 -9.58
CA ALA A 87 -2.33 4.22 -9.86
C ALA A 87 -2.81 2.94 -9.20
N ARG A 88 -2.46 1.81 -9.80
CA ARG A 88 -2.81 0.50 -9.26
C ARG A 88 -1.60 -0.42 -9.24
N VAL A 89 -1.40 -1.09 -8.12
CA VAL A 89 -0.34 -2.07 -7.95
C VAL A 89 -1.03 -3.38 -7.53
N TYR A 90 -0.88 -4.43 -8.32
CA TYR A 90 -1.63 -5.66 -8.07
C TYR A 90 -0.88 -6.89 -8.58
N ASP A 91 -1.52 -8.05 -8.47
CA ASP A 91 -0.91 -9.36 -8.76
C ASP A 91 0.28 -9.58 -7.83
N ASN A 92 1.44 -9.96 -8.34
CA ASN A 92 2.64 -10.20 -7.54
C ASN A 92 3.66 -9.07 -7.66
N ALA A 93 3.21 -7.88 -8.03
CA ALA A 93 4.10 -6.75 -8.25
C ALA A 93 4.74 -6.27 -6.96
N ARG A 94 5.96 -5.77 -7.07
CA ARG A 94 6.69 -5.19 -5.95
C ARG A 94 7.19 -3.81 -6.32
N VAL A 95 6.94 -2.85 -5.43
CA VAL A 95 7.36 -1.46 -5.60
C VAL A 95 8.13 -1.08 -4.33
N TYR A 96 9.40 -0.72 -4.48
CA TYR A 96 10.24 -0.44 -3.32
C TYR A 96 11.37 0.53 -3.67
N GLY A 97 12.13 0.93 -2.66
CA GLY A 97 13.15 1.96 -2.83
C GLY A 97 12.50 3.34 -2.84
N ASN A 98 13.02 4.26 -3.64
CA ASN A 98 12.50 5.62 -3.73
C ASN A 98 11.55 5.80 -4.91
N VAL A 99 10.85 4.78 -5.28
CA VAL A 99 9.98 4.74 -6.46
C VAL A 99 8.73 5.58 -6.24
N TRP A 100 8.31 6.28 -7.28
CA TRP A 100 7.03 6.99 -7.32
C TRP A 100 6.18 6.41 -8.43
N VAL A 101 4.97 5.96 -8.08
CA VAL A 101 3.98 5.48 -9.04
C VAL A 101 2.78 6.40 -8.93
N SER A 102 2.39 7.02 -10.04
CA SER A 102 1.35 8.06 -10.00
C SER A 102 0.51 8.06 -11.27
N ASP A 103 -0.42 9.01 -11.35
CA ASP A 103 -1.36 9.17 -12.45
C ASP A 103 -2.20 7.91 -12.60
N ASN A 104 -2.30 7.36 -13.81
CA ASN A 104 -3.07 6.15 -14.08
C ASN A 104 -2.18 4.93 -14.28
N ALA A 105 -0.94 4.99 -13.78
CA ALA A 105 0.02 3.92 -13.98
C ALA A 105 -0.44 2.62 -13.33
N ARG A 106 -0.07 1.50 -13.95
CA ARG A 106 -0.39 0.17 -13.42
C ARG A 106 0.87 -0.65 -13.34
N VAL A 107 1.09 -1.26 -12.17
CA VAL A 107 2.21 -2.16 -11.94
C VAL A 107 1.60 -3.50 -11.55
N TYR A 108 1.86 -4.55 -12.33
CA TYR A 108 1.16 -5.81 -12.15
C TYR A 108 2.02 -7.00 -12.61
N GLY A 109 1.43 -8.19 -12.53
CA GLY A 109 2.14 -9.40 -12.86
C GLY A 109 3.27 -9.62 -11.86
N ASN A 110 4.43 -9.96 -12.34
CA ASN A 110 5.62 -10.15 -11.52
C ASN A 110 6.57 -8.96 -11.62
N ALA A 111 6.05 -7.80 -11.98
CA ALA A 111 6.88 -6.62 -12.16
C ALA A 111 7.52 -6.19 -10.85
N ARG A 112 8.73 -5.67 -10.96
CA ARG A 112 9.45 -5.07 -9.84
C ARG A 112 9.89 -3.68 -10.24
N VAL A 113 9.52 -2.70 -9.45
CA VAL A 113 9.90 -1.31 -9.69
C VAL A 113 10.71 -0.86 -8.48
N SER A 114 11.94 -0.44 -8.72
CA SER A 114 12.86 -0.18 -7.61
C SER A 114 13.80 0.97 -7.93
N GLY A 115 14.69 1.26 -6.99
CA GLY A 115 15.66 2.33 -7.11
C GLY A 115 14.97 3.69 -7.02
N ASP A 116 15.28 4.57 -7.96
CA ASP A 116 14.69 5.91 -8.02
C ASP A 116 13.70 6.05 -9.18
N ALA A 117 13.13 4.95 -9.62
CA ALA A 117 12.24 4.93 -10.77
C ALA A 117 10.98 5.75 -10.55
N ARG A 118 10.45 6.30 -11.61
CA ARG A 118 9.15 6.99 -11.60
C ARG A 118 8.28 6.37 -12.67
N VAL A 119 7.09 5.92 -12.28
CA VAL A 119 6.14 5.31 -13.20
C VAL A 119 4.88 6.17 -13.16
N TYR A 120 4.50 6.71 -14.31
CA TYR A 120 3.35 7.59 -14.38
C TYR A 120 2.73 7.52 -15.76
N GLY A 121 1.60 8.19 -15.91
CA GLY A 121 0.87 8.18 -17.16
C GLY A 121 -0.14 7.05 -17.22
N ASP A 122 -0.46 6.60 -18.41
CA ASP A 122 -1.49 5.58 -18.62
C ASP A 122 -0.89 4.18 -18.73
#